data_e51ecab12b9791eec833ad4e6006d89f
#
_entry.id   e51ecab12b9791eec833ad4e6006d89f
#
_cell.length_a   1.000
_cell.length_b   1.000
_cell.length_c   1.000
_cell.angle_alpha   90.00
_cell.angle_beta   90.00
_cell.angle_gamma   90.00
#
_symmetry.space_group_name_H-M   'P 1'
#
loop_
_entity.id
_entity.type
_entity.pdbx_description
1 polymer ?
#
loop_
_entity_poly.entity_id
_entity_poly.type
_entity_poly.pdbx_seq_one_letter_code
_entity_poly.pdbx_strand_id
1 'polypeptide(L)'
;MFNREERIAEREKNREVLKDVTKKREEIVTRKLDKIQRQYEQIELEIKKLQEQKSELMSGAVTKAEILKKAKEQLSARREQFTEMILVKHLTECQAANIMPFAKDHIVPDYQLGRLFFFAVNEQDIENAVAQLPDIGMSMAEREAKIEEINKEISKLQKVISNDLEIEKSKA
;
A
#
# COMPACT_ATOMS: atom_id res chain seq x y z
N MET A 1 -69.97 -37.09 -9.86
CA MET A 1 -69.17 -37.61 -8.76
C MET A 1 -67.88 -38.20 -9.37
N PHE A 2 -66.70 -37.62 -9.12
CA PHE A 2 -65.47 -38.25 -9.60
C PHE A 2 -65.24 -39.58 -8.87
N ASN A 3 -64.85 -40.60 -9.63
CA ASN A 3 -64.54 -41.91 -9.10
C ASN A 3 -63.21 -41.79 -8.23
N ARG A 4 -63.09 -42.63 -7.23
CA ARG A 4 -61.98 -42.65 -6.29
C ARG A 4 -60.62 -42.80 -7.01
N GLU A 5 -60.55 -43.54 -8.09
CA GLU A 5 -59.42 -43.78 -8.92
C GLU A 5 -58.97 -42.50 -9.70
N GLU A 6 -59.90 -41.73 -10.23
CA GLU A 6 -59.65 -40.47 -10.90
C GLU A 6 -59.01 -39.42 -9.96
N ARG A 7 -59.46 -39.37 -8.71
CA ARG A 7 -58.90 -38.50 -7.67
C ARG A 7 -57.50 -38.89 -7.28
N ILE A 8 -57.15 -40.18 -7.30
CA ILE A 8 -55.77 -40.66 -7.00
C ILE A 8 -54.86 -40.31 -8.16
N ALA A 9 -55.26 -40.57 -9.40
CA ALA A 9 -54.49 -40.23 -10.60
C ALA A 9 -54.24 -38.71 -10.73
N GLU A 10 -55.25 -37.89 -10.41
CA GLU A 10 -55.09 -36.44 -10.39
C GLU A 10 -54.11 -35.95 -9.29
N ARG A 11 -54.12 -36.57 -8.11
CA ARG A 11 -53.15 -36.27 -7.04
C ARG A 11 -51.75 -36.68 -7.39
N GLU A 12 -51.56 -37.80 -8.06
CA GLU A 12 -50.22 -38.24 -8.53
C GLU A 12 -49.71 -37.32 -9.62
N LYS A 13 -50.50 -36.92 -10.57
CA LYS A 13 -50.16 -35.95 -11.61
C LYS A 13 -49.77 -34.59 -11.01
N ASN A 14 -50.53 -34.11 -10.03
CA ASN A 14 -50.23 -32.86 -9.34
C ASN A 14 -48.92 -32.96 -8.52
N ARG A 15 -48.63 -34.13 -7.94
CA ARG A 15 -47.32 -34.38 -7.27
C ARG A 15 -46.13 -34.34 -8.23
N GLU A 16 -46.24 -34.90 -9.41
CA GLU A 16 -45.22 -34.87 -10.44
C GLU A 16 -44.98 -33.42 -10.92
N VAL A 17 -46.04 -32.69 -11.20
CA VAL A 17 -45.94 -31.26 -11.58
C VAL A 17 -45.28 -30.44 -10.49
N LEU A 18 -45.61 -30.67 -9.22
CA LEU A 18 -44.97 -29.99 -8.10
C LEU A 18 -43.49 -30.33 -7.99
N LYS A 19 -43.10 -31.58 -8.17
CA LYS A 19 -41.69 -31.99 -8.18
C LYS A 19 -40.93 -31.30 -9.31
N ASP A 20 -41.46 -31.24 -10.50
CA ASP A 20 -40.85 -30.56 -11.65
C ASP A 20 -40.70 -29.06 -11.45
N VAL A 21 -41.71 -28.42 -10.88
CA VAL A 21 -41.67 -26.99 -10.55
C VAL A 21 -40.60 -26.71 -9.48
N THR A 22 -40.51 -27.55 -8.45
CA THR A 22 -39.50 -27.41 -7.39
C THR A 22 -38.11 -27.58 -7.96
N LYS A 23 -37.85 -28.61 -8.76
CA LYS A 23 -36.56 -28.83 -9.43
C LYS A 23 -36.14 -27.65 -10.32
N LYS A 24 -37.07 -27.13 -11.13
CA LYS A 24 -36.81 -25.97 -11.97
C LYS A 24 -36.48 -24.71 -11.15
N ARG A 25 -37.14 -24.51 -10.01
CA ARG A 25 -36.82 -23.41 -9.08
C ARG A 25 -35.43 -23.57 -8.49
N GLU A 26 -35.06 -24.75 -8.03
CA GLU A 26 -33.73 -25.05 -7.49
C GLU A 26 -32.63 -24.79 -8.54
N GLU A 27 -32.84 -25.25 -9.78
CA GLU A 27 -31.91 -24.99 -10.88
C GLU A 27 -31.74 -23.48 -11.18
N ILE A 28 -32.81 -22.71 -11.14
CA ILE A 28 -32.77 -21.25 -11.35
C ILE A 28 -32.00 -20.54 -10.20
N VAL A 29 -32.27 -20.96 -8.97
CA VAL A 29 -31.60 -20.41 -7.79
C VAL A 29 -30.11 -20.71 -7.84
N THR A 30 -29.76 -21.98 -8.10
CA THR A 30 -28.34 -22.37 -8.21
C THR A 30 -27.60 -21.57 -9.29
N ARG A 31 -28.20 -21.46 -10.50
CA ARG A 31 -27.58 -20.64 -11.57
C ARG A 31 -27.42 -19.17 -11.20
N LYS A 32 -28.36 -18.60 -10.45
CA LYS A 32 -28.23 -17.20 -9.97
C LYS A 32 -27.11 -17.07 -8.93
N LEU A 33 -27.03 -18.01 -7.99
CA LEU A 33 -25.97 -18.04 -6.98
C LEU A 33 -24.59 -18.18 -7.62
N ASP A 34 -24.43 -19.10 -8.55
CA ASP A 34 -23.17 -19.28 -9.30
C ASP A 34 -22.76 -18.00 -10.05
N LYS A 35 -23.73 -17.28 -10.62
CA LYS A 35 -23.45 -16.01 -11.30
C LYS A 35 -22.99 -14.94 -10.33
N ILE A 36 -23.65 -14.81 -9.18
CA ILE A 36 -23.28 -13.85 -8.14
C ILE A 36 -21.89 -14.18 -7.58
N GLN A 37 -21.65 -15.44 -7.29
CA GLN A 37 -20.35 -15.88 -6.79
C GLN A 37 -19.21 -15.55 -7.76
N ARG A 38 -19.38 -15.82 -9.06
CA ARG A 38 -18.40 -15.44 -10.09
C ARG A 38 -18.17 -13.93 -10.17
N GLN A 39 -19.21 -13.13 -9.98
CA GLN A 39 -19.06 -11.67 -9.92
C GLN A 39 -18.23 -11.22 -8.72
N TYR A 40 -18.43 -11.81 -7.54
CA TYR A 40 -17.62 -11.54 -6.36
C TYR A 40 -16.16 -11.94 -6.55
N GLU A 41 -15.93 -13.14 -7.08
CA GLU A 41 -14.56 -13.62 -7.38
C GLU A 41 -13.82 -12.67 -8.36
N GLN A 42 -14.55 -12.12 -9.34
CA GLN A 42 -13.98 -11.12 -10.27
C GLN A 42 -13.63 -9.81 -9.55
N ILE A 43 -14.51 -9.30 -8.69
CA ILE A 43 -14.28 -8.07 -7.92
C ILE A 43 -13.11 -8.27 -6.95
N GLU A 44 -13.02 -9.38 -6.26
CA GLU A 44 -11.90 -9.70 -5.37
C GLU A 44 -10.57 -9.76 -6.13
N LEU A 45 -10.56 -10.37 -7.31
CA LEU A 45 -9.39 -10.41 -8.18
C LEU A 45 -8.96 -9.00 -8.62
N GLU A 46 -9.91 -8.14 -8.93
CA GLU A 46 -9.65 -6.75 -9.31
C GLU A 46 -9.10 -5.93 -8.14
N ILE A 47 -9.67 -6.07 -6.96
CA ILE A 47 -9.14 -5.46 -5.73
C ILE A 47 -7.69 -5.91 -5.47
N LYS A 48 -7.41 -7.19 -5.64
CA LYS A 48 -6.06 -7.72 -5.47
C LYS A 48 -5.07 -7.10 -6.46
N LYS A 49 -5.42 -6.99 -7.73
CA LYS A 49 -4.59 -6.32 -8.75
C LYS A 49 -4.32 -4.86 -8.40
N LEU A 50 -5.34 -4.14 -7.94
CA LEU A 50 -5.19 -2.74 -7.51
C LEU A 50 -4.28 -2.62 -6.29
N GLN A 51 -4.35 -3.55 -5.35
CA GLN A 51 -3.44 -3.60 -4.20
C GLN A 51 -1.99 -3.89 -4.61
N GLU A 52 -1.79 -4.78 -5.57
CA GLU A 52 -0.47 -5.06 -6.15
C GLU A 52 0.11 -3.81 -6.84
N GLN A 53 -0.67 -3.13 -7.67
CA GLN A 53 -0.27 -1.87 -8.31
C GLN A 53 0.07 -0.77 -7.28
N LYS A 54 -0.72 -0.66 -6.22
CA LYS A 54 -0.43 0.25 -5.11
C LYS A 54 0.91 -0.07 -4.45
N SER A 55 1.19 -1.34 -4.19
CA SER A 55 2.45 -1.79 -3.61
C SER A 55 3.64 -1.48 -4.51
N GLU A 56 3.51 -1.68 -5.82
CA GLU A 56 4.52 -1.32 -6.81
C GLU A 56 4.79 0.20 -6.83
N LEU A 57 3.73 1.01 -6.79
CA LEU A 57 3.87 2.47 -6.69
C LEU A 57 4.57 2.89 -5.40
N MET A 58 4.28 2.26 -4.26
CA MET A 58 4.91 2.58 -2.97
C MET A 58 6.40 2.22 -2.93
N SER A 59 6.82 1.16 -3.61
CA SER A 59 8.21 0.69 -3.68
C SER A 59 8.99 1.26 -4.87
N GLY A 60 8.35 2.00 -5.76
CA GLY A 60 8.94 2.53 -6.98
C GLY A 60 10.05 3.57 -6.73
N ALA A 61 10.91 3.76 -7.72
CA ALA A 61 11.97 4.74 -7.67
C ALA A 61 11.42 6.18 -7.61
N VAL A 62 12.09 7.04 -6.85
CA VAL A 62 11.82 8.49 -6.79
C VAL A 62 12.63 9.23 -7.85
N THR A 63 12.19 10.44 -8.21
CA THR A 63 12.89 11.27 -9.20
C THR A 63 14.25 11.77 -8.69
N LYS A 64 15.18 12.04 -9.62
CA LYS A 64 16.47 12.65 -9.29
C LYS A 64 16.34 13.95 -8.49
N ALA A 65 15.37 14.80 -8.88
CA ALA A 65 15.14 16.07 -8.20
C ALA A 65 14.76 15.88 -6.73
N GLU A 66 13.93 14.89 -6.42
CA GLU A 66 13.55 14.59 -5.04
C GLU A 66 14.68 13.96 -4.24
N ILE A 67 15.48 13.09 -4.86
CA ILE A 67 16.67 12.52 -4.23
C ILE A 67 17.64 13.66 -3.89
N LEU A 68 17.90 14.57 -4.85
CA LEU A 68 18.80 15.72 -4.67
C LEU A 68 18.32 16.60 -3.52
N LYS A 69 17.03 16.97 -3.52
CA LYS A 69 16.43 17.79 -2.46
C LYS A 69 16.59 17.15 -1.09
N LYS A 70 16.17 15.89 -0.94
CA LYS A 70 16.28 15.16 0.33
C LYS A 70 17.71 14.98 0.79
N ALA A 71 18.64 14.69 -0.13
CA ALA A 71 20.06 14.55 0.20
C ALA A 71 20.67 15.85 0.74
N LYS A 72 20.35 17.00 0.13
CA LYS A 72 20.79 18.32 0.61
C LYS A 72 20.19 18.65 1.99
N GLU A 73 18.89 18.44 2.16
CA GLU A 73 18.20 18.64 3.44
C GLU A 73 18.82 17.78 4.56
N GLN A 74 19.07 16.50 4.29
CA GLN A 74 19.69 15.59 5.25
C GLN A 74 21.14 15.96 5.57
N LEU A 75 21.89 16.39 4.57
CA LEU A 75 23.27 16.86 4.78
C LEU A 75 23.29 18.06 5.71
N SER A 76 22.43 19.07 5.46
CA SER A 76 22.33 20.26 6.30
C SER A 76 21.94 19.91 7.74
N ALA A 77 20.87 19.15 7.92
CA ALA A 77 20.41 18.72 9.24
C ALA A 77 21.47 17.93 10.02
N ARG A 78 22.22 17.05 9.33
CA ARG A 78 23.29 16.29 9.97
C ARG A 78 24.49 17.16 10.36
N ARG A 79 24.82 18.16 9.56
CA ARG A 79 25.87 19.12 9.89
C ARG A 79 25.52 19.95 11.11
N GLU A 80 24.30 20.49 11.17
CA GLU A 80 23.81 21.23 12.33
C GLU A 80 23.86 20.37 13.59
N GLN A 81 23.29 19.17 13.53
CA GLN A 81 23.31 18.22 14.64
C GLN A 81 24.72 17.89 15.12
N PHE A 82 25.66 17.68 14.19
CA PHE A 82 27.04 17.41 14.54
C PHE A 82 27.68 18.62 15.22
N THR A 83 27.48 19.83 14.66
CA THR A 83 28.06 21.06 15.21
C THR A 83 27.60 21.29 16.63
N GLU A 84 26.29 21.21 16.89
CA GLU A 84 25.73 21.45 18.22
C GLU A 84 26.09 20.37 19.24
N MET A 85 25.90 19.09 18.89
CA MET A 85 25.97 18.01 19.85
C MET A 85 27.41 17.49 20.08
N ILE A 86 28.28 17.59 19.08
CA ILE A 86 29.59 16.96 19.13
C ILE A 86 30.70 18.02 19.15
N LEU A 87 30.73 18.91 18.14
CA LEU A 87 31.82 19.84 18.00
C LEU A 87 31.83 20.86 19.14
N VAL A 88 30.72 21.51 19.41
CA VAL A 88 30.60 22.50 20.49
C VAL A 88 30.90 21.84 21.84
N LYS A 89 30.36 20.67 22.10
CA LYS A 89 30.63 19.91 23.32
C LYS A 89 32.11 19.57 23.47
N HIS A 90 32.72 19.04 22.41
CA HIS A 90 34.15 18.71 22.41
C HIS A 90 35.04 19.95 22.67
N LEU A 91 34.78 21.06 21.99
CA LEU A 91 35.52 22.30 22.21
C LEU A 91 35.35 22.85 23.63
N THR A 92 34.15 22.76 24.19
CA THR A 92 33.88 23.15 25.57
C THR A 92 34.66 22.29 26.57
N GLU A 93 34.70 20.99 26.37
CA GLU A 93 35.45 20.06 27.20
C GLU A 93 36.99 20.34 27.09
N CYS A 94 37.48 20.55 25.88
CA CYS A 94 38.89 20.93 25.67
C CYS A 94 39.22 22.26 26.37
N GLN A 95 38.35 23.26 26.28
CA GLN A 95 38.55 24.55 26.96
C GLN A 95 38.56 24.39 28.48
N ALA A 96 37.61 23.62 29.04
CA ALA A 96 37.53 23.37 30.48
C ALA A 96 38.74 22.61 31.02
N ALA A 97 39.28 21.68 30.25
CA ALA A 97 40.48 20.91 30.59
C ALA A 97 41.81 21.58 30.22
N ASN A 98 41.76 22.75 29.58
CA ASN A 98 42.94 23.44 29.01
C ASN A 98 43.76 22.54 28.06
N ILE A 99 43.06 21.78 27.22
CA ILE A 99 43.66 20.86 26.25
C ILE A 99 43.47 21.45 24.85
N MET A 100 44.51 21.30 23.99
CA MET A 100 44.40 21.71 22.58
C MET A 100 43.40 20.82 21.84
N PRO A 101 42.34 21.40 21.21
CA PRO A 101 41.41 20.64 20.37
C PRO A 101 42.16 19.91 19.26
N PHE A 102 41.79 18.67 18.98
CA PHE A 102 42.39 17.83 17.92
C PHE A 102 43.91 17.56 18.08
N ALA A 103 44.46 17.65 19.31
CA ALA A 103 45.84 17.21 19.58
C ALA A 103 46.01 15.73 19.19
N LYS A 104 47.25 15.39 18.72
CA LYS A 104 47.53 14.02 18.22
C LYS A 104 47.24 12.90 19.23
N ASP A 105 47.26 13.22 20.52
CA ASP A 105 46.98 12.27 21.60
C ASP A 105 45.48 12.12 21.92
N HIS A 106 44.62 12.93 21.30
CA HIS A 106 43.17 12.78 21.40
C HIS A 106 42.69 11.95 20.23
N ILE A 107 42.52 10.66 20.46
CA ILE A 107 41.91 9.72 19.52
C ILE A 107 40.43 10.08 19.38
N VAL A 108 40.06 10.62 18.23
CA VAL A 108 38.63 10.75 17.87
C VAL A 108 38.07 9.34 17.70
N PRO A 109 37.09 8.91 18.48
CA PRO A 109 36.55 7.58 18.34
C PRO A 109 36.06 7.30 16.91
N ASP A 110 36.26 6.09 16.39
CA ASP A 110 35.91 5.71 15.01
C ASP A 110 34.51 6.09 14.58
N TYR A 111 33.53 6.02 15.50
CA TYR A 111 32.17 6.45 15.22
C TYR A 111 32.04 7.96 14.95
N GLN A 112 32.95 8.78 15.45
CA GLN A 112 32.98 10.21 15.18
C GLN A 112 33.68 10.53 13.84
N LEU A 113 34.64 9.71 13.40
CA LEU A 113 35.28 9.84 12.09
C LEU A 113 34.24 9.66 10.96
N GLY A 114 33.36 8.67 11.07
CA GLY A 114 32.25 8.49 10.11
C GLY A 114 31.34 9.72 10.02
N ARG A 115 31.15 10.43 11.12
CA ARG A 115 30.33 11.66 11.15
C ARG A 115 31.08 12.87 10.56
N LEU A 116 32.39 12.95 10.71
CA LEU A 116 33.24 13.96 10.06
C LEU A 116 33.20 13.85 8.54
N PHE A 117 32.91 12.66 8.01
CA PHE A 117 32.77 12.45 6.56
C PHE A 117 31.68 13.35 5.95
N PHE A 118 30.57 13.62 6.68
CA PHE A 118 29.54 14.53 6.22
C PHE A 118 30.01 15.98 6.03
N PHE A 119 31.11 16.40 6.66
CA PHE A 119 31.70 17.71 6.44
C PHE A 119 32.61 17.77 5.20
N ALA A 120 33.16 16.64 4.80
CA ALA A 120 33.96 16.53 3.59
C ALA A 120 33.11 16.54 2.32
N VAL A 121 31.86 16.00 2.40
CA VAL A 121 30.91 16.00 1.28
C VAL A 121 30.28 17.37 1.16
N ASN A 122 30.43 18.03 0.02
CA ASN A 122 29.75 19.30 -0.28
C ASN A 122 28.49 19.08 -1.16
N GLU A 123 27.71 20.13 -1.37
CA GLU A 123 26.49 20.04 -2.19
C GLU A 123 26.80 19.66 -3.65
N GLN A 124 27.92 20.11 -4.19
CA GLN A 124 28.34 19.79 -5.54
C GLN A 124 28.66 18.29 -5.69
N ASP A 125 29.20 17.64 -4.66
CA ASP A 125 29.47 16.21 -4.67
C ASP A 125 28.15 15.43 -4.75
N ILE A 126 27.12 15.90 -4.04
CA ILE A 126 25.77 15.32 -4.11
C ILE A 126 25.18 15.51 -5.51
N GLU A 127 25.26 16.71 -6.07
CA GLU A 127 24.78 17.00 -7.43
C GLU A 127 25.45 16.11 -8.47
N ASN A 128 26.77 15.99 -8.41
CA ASN A 128 27.55 15.14 -9.30
C ASN A 128 27.17 13.65 -9.16
N ALA A 129 26.93 13.18 -7.94
CA ALA A 129 26.51 11.82 -7.69
C ALA A 129 25.07 11.56 -8.22
N VAL A 130 24.14 12.48 -7.97
CA VAL A 130 22.75 12.38 -8.45
C VAL A 130 22.70 12.48 -9.97
N ALA A 131 23.55 13.27 -10.61
CA ALA A 131 23.62 13.35 -12.08
C ALA A 131 23.92 11.99 -12.74
N GLN A 132 24.67 11.12 -12.05
CA GLN A 132 25.02 9.78 -12.54
C GLN A 132 23.90 8.74 -12.39
N LEU A 133 22.88 9.04 -11.58
CA LEU A 133 21.73 8.14 -11.43
C LEU A 133 20.94 8.03 -12.74
N PRO A 134 20.26 6.90 -12.98
CA PRO A 134 19.35 6.79 -14.13
C PRO A 134 18.19 7.77 -13.97
N ASP A 135 17.69 8.30 -15.08
CA ASP A 135 16.52 9.19 -15.10
C ASP A 135 15.24 8.36 -15.10
N ILE A 136 14.95 7.77 -13.96
CA ILE A 136 13.80 6.90 -13.72
C ILE A 136 13.06 7.41 -12.48
N GLY A 137 11.82 7.00 -12.39
CA GLY A 137 11.00 7.25 -11.20
C GLY A 137 9.84 8.19 -11.46
N MET A 138 8.98 8.24 -10.48
CA MET A 138 7.78 9.08 -10.45
C MET A 138 7.89 10.03 -9.26
N SER A 139 7.45 11.28 -9.44
CA SER A 139 7.43 12.24 -8.33
C SER A 139 6.52 11.74 -7.18
N MET A 140 6.84 12.14 -5.96
CA MET A 140 6.02 11.78 -4.80
C MET A 140 4.58 12.25 -4.97
N ALA A 141 4.37 13.46 -5.49
CA ALA A 141 3.05 14.03 -5.70
C ALA A 141 2.21 13.23 -6.73
N GLU A 142 2.82 12.84 -7.85
CA GLU A 142 2.15 12.00 -8.85
C GLU A 142 1.84 10.61 -8.31
N ARG A 143 2.73 10.07 -7.50
CA ARG A 143 2.57 8.78 -6.84
C ARG A 143 1.43 8.80 -5.84
N GLU A 144 1.38 9.81 -4.97
CA GLU A 144 0.30 10.01 -4.01
C GLU A 144 -1.05 10.17 -4.69
N ALA A 145 -1.12 10.95 -5.78
CA ALA A 145 -2.33 11.10 -6.57
C ALA A 145 -2.83 9.75 -7.13
N LYS A 146 -1.94 8.95 -7.72
CA LYS A 146 -2.30 7.63 -8.24
C LYS A 146 -2.72 6.64 -7.13
N ILE A 147 -2.05 6.67 -5.98
CA ILE A 147 -2.43 5.85 -4.83
C ILE A 147 -3.82 6.26 -4.32
N GLU A 148 -4.13 7.55 -4.31
CA GLU A 148 -5.46 8.03 -3.91
C GLU A 148 -6.55 7.58 -4.89
N GLU A 149 -6.29 7.61 -6.20
CA GLU A 149 -7.20 7.08 -7.22
C GLU A 149 -7.46 5.58 -7.02
N ILE A 150 -6.39 4.79 -6.83
CA ILE A 150 -6.50 3.35 -6.55
C ILE A 150 -7.30 3.10 -5.27
N ASN A 151 -7.06 3.85 -4.20
CA ASN A 151 -7.83 3.71 -2.95
C ASN A 151 -9.32 4.02 -3.14
N LYS A 152 -9.65 5.04 -3.96
CA LYS A 152 -11.05 5.36 -4.30
C LYS A 152 -11.71 4.23 -5.08
N GLU A 153 -10.98 3.60 -6.00
CA GLU A 153 -11.49 2.50 -6.80
C GLU A 153 -11.70 1.24 -5.96
N ILE A 154 -10.75 0.86 -5.12
CA ILE A 154 -10.90 -0.23 -4.15
C ILE A 154 -12.13 0.01 -3.25
N SER A 155 -12.31 1.23 -2.75
CA SER A 155 -13.44 1.58 -1.89
C SER A 155 -14.79 1.47 -2.62
N LYS A 156 -14.84 1.78 -3.91
CA LYS A 156 -16.06 1.58 -4.73
C LYS A 156 -16.39 0.10 -4.89
N LEU A 157 -15.40 -0.72 -5.21
CA LEU A 157 -15.56 -2.16 -5.38
C LEU A 157 -15.99 -2.85 -4.07
N GLN A 158 -15.40 -2.46 -2.94
CA GLN A 158 -15.80 -2.96 -1.62
C GLN A 158 -17.23 -2.59 -1.25
N LYS A 159 -17.70 -1.39 -1.62
CA LYS A 159 -19.09 -0.97 -1.40
C LYS A 159 -20.09 -1.80 -2.21
N VAL A 160 -19.73 -2.23 -3.43
CA VAL A 160 -20.59 -3.10 -4.23
C VAL A 160 -20.82 -4.42 -3.49
N ILE A 161 -19.75 -5.06 -2.99
CA ILE A 161 -19.86 -6.29 -2.21
C ILE A 161 -20.71 -6.09 -0.95
N SER A 162 -20.49 -4.99 -0.21
CA SER A 162 -21.20 -4.73 1.04
C SER A 162 -22.70 -4.48 0.82
N ASN A 163 -23.06 -3.70 -0.21
CA ASN A 163 -24.45 -3.39 -0.52
C ASN A 163 -25.23 -4.64 -0.95
N ASP A 164 -24.62 -5.51 -1.73
CA ASP A 164 -25.28 -6.74 -2.17
C ASP A 164 -25.52 -7.69 -0.99
N LEU A 165 -24.58 -7.77 -0.03
CA LEU A 165 -24.73 -8.56 1.19
C LEU A 165 -25.83 -8.01 2.13
N GLU A 166 -26.02 -6.70 2.19
CA GLU A 166 -27.11 -6.08 2.97
C GLU A 166 -28.49 -6.34 2.34
N ILE A 167 -28.59 -6.30 1.01
CA ILE A 167 -29.80 -6.61 0.28
C ILE A 167 -30.21 -8.08 0.48
N GLU A 168 -29.27 -9.00 0.52
CA GLU A 168 -29.55 -10.41 0.80
C GLU A 168 -30.04 -10.63 2.24
N LYS A 169 -29.43 -9.97 3.22
CA LYS A 169 -29.87 -10.04 4.64
C LYS A 169 -31.26 -9.45 4.87
N SER A 170 -31.67 -8.47 4.07
CA SER A 170 -32.99 -7.85 4.19
C SER A 170 -34.12 -8.66 3.53
N LYS A 171 -33.79 -9.70 2.74
CA LYS A 171 -34.73 -10.57 2.03
C LYS A 171 -34.87 -11.95 2.67
N ALA A 172 -34.06 -12.27 3.67
CA ALA A 172 -34.10 -13.50 4.45
C ALA A 172 -34.95 -13.33 5.72
#